data_5396fa5403e07926f6370574e1603fdd
#
_entry.id   5396fa5403e07926f6370574e1603fdd
#
_cell.length_a   1.000
_cell.length_b   1.000
_cell.length_c   1.000
_cell.angle_alpha   90.00
_cell.angle_beta   90.00
_cell.angle_gamma   90.00
#
_symmetry.space_group_name_H-M   'P 1'
#
loop_
_entity.id
_entity.type
_entity.pdbx_description
1 polymer ?
#
loop_
_entity_poly.entity_id
_entity_poly.type
_entity_poly.pdbx_seq_one_letter_code
_entity_poly.pdbx_strand_id
1 'polypeptide(L)'
;MRRTQRFFLNGAVNALSSLLLRGIGMGFSVYLARRICADGIGLFSLVMSVYSLAVTFAASGINLGTTRIVAEEYGNCNLPAARRALKSALCYAAFFGSLACVLLYCLSPLLGQRWLCDARTVPALRLLAFSLPPLAFSNVCSGYFTAKRHAYKNALFGILSECVRIAFAVALLLLPHFHGMQGACLALAAASTAAESICAVFCVFLLIFELKRETRSSPKMCSRGVTRRLLRVSLPIALTAYVRAALLTVEHILIPLGLRRSGAQASAALAAYGTVHGMVLPVILFPLSFLSAFAALLVPELAEYHVRGDKEAIRRLCSRSCTVTLWFSFGVCGIFLSFSVGLGTVLYDSKSAGQYLYSLALLVPLMYFDHIVDAMLKGLDEQFASMRYNIIDAALCVAAVWLLLPRFGIAAYLWILIGSELFNLSLSASRLFRVVKISFQPMRLLVLPILCCAGALGITRFLMRRLDAFFSYEGWALFAHIGASFVLYFALMRLCGCIRREDVDWALHLFFPQRGKKNPQNASPQAAPSGSTESKKLNRQIIT
;
A
#
# COMPACT_ATOMS: atom_id res chain seq x y z
N MET A 1 13.76 26.24 -8.50
CA MET A 1 12.50 25.47 -8.49
C MET A 1 11.61 25.94 -7.35
N ARG A 2 10.36 26.35 -7.60
CA ARG A 2 9.42 26.78 -6.58
C ARG A 2 9.12 25.60 -5.63
N ARG A 3 8.88 25.85 -4.33
CA ARG A 3 8.65 24.86 -3.26
C ARG A 3 7.58 23.83 -3.64
N THR A 4 6.52 24.28 -4.32
CA THR A 4 5.41 23.48 -4.84
C THR A 4 5.85 22.47 -5.93
N GLN A 5 6.73 22.87 -6.85
CA GLN A 5 7.22 21.97 -7.91
C GLN A 5 8.04 20.80 -7.37
N ARG A 6 8.86 21.02 -6.34
CA ARG A 6 9.62 19.94 -5.68
C ARG A 6 8.69 18.98 -4.93
N PHE A 7 7.59 19.47 -4.38
CA PHE A 7 6.60 18.64 -3.71
C PHE A 7 5.91 17.68 -4.69
N PHE A 8 5.40 18.21 -5.81
CA PHE A 8 4.78 17.39 -6.86
C PHE A 8 5.76 16.41 -7.50
N LEU A 9 7.00 16.84 -7.75
CA LEU A 9 8.03 15.94 -8.29
C LEU A 9 8.32 14.77 -7.35
N ASN A 10 8.44 15.03 -6.04
CA ASN A 10 8.65 13.98 -5.06
C ASN A 10 7.44 13.03 -4.97
N GLY A 11 6.21 13.54 -5.06
CA GLY A 11 4.99 12.73 -5.12
C GLY A 11 4.96 11.84 -6.35
N ALA A 12 5.27 12.40 -7.53
CA ALA A 12 5.33 11.66 -8.79
C ALA A 12 6.43 10.58 -8.78
N VAL A 13 7.61 10.89 -8.24
CA VAL A 13 8.70 9.91 -8.09
C VAL A 13 8.28 8.76 -7.18
N ASN A 14 7.65 9.04 -6.04
CA ASN A 14 7.15 7.98 -5.15
C ASN A 14 6.05 7.14 -5.81
N ALA A 15 5.12 7.76 -6.53
CA ALA A 15 4.06 7.07 -7.24
C ALA A 15 4.61 6.14 -8.32
N LEU A 16 5.52 6.64 -9.16
CA LEU A 16 6.16 5.86 -10.21
C LEU A 16 7.00 4.70 -9.65
N SER A 17 7.75 4.96 -8.57
CA SER A 17 8.53 3.93 -7.88
C SER A 17 7.63 2.82 -7.32
N SER A 18 6.51 3.19 -6.72
CA SER A 18 5.54 2.22 -6.17
C SER A 18 4.92 1.36 -7.27
N LEU A 19 4.62 1.94 -8.43
CA LEU A 19 4.13 1.20 -9.60
C LEU A 19 5.17 0.22 -10.13
N LEU A 20 6.42 0.68 -10.29
CA LEU A 20 7.53 -0.17 -10.74
C LEU A 20 7.77 -1.33 -9.77
N LEU A 21 7.82 -1.07 -8.46
CA LEU A 21 7.99 -2.11 -7.44
C LEU A 21 6.85 -3.14 -7.47
N ARG A 22 5.62 -2.70 -7.65
CA ARG A 22 4.46 -3.61 -7.79
C ARG A 22 4.55 -4.46 -9.06
N GLY A 23 4.95 -3.86 -10.18
CA GLY A 23 5.16 -4.58 -11.44
C GLY A 23 6.26 -5.64 -11.33
N ILE A 24 7.39 -5.26 -10.75
CA ILE A 24 8.53 -6.18 -10.51
C ILE A 24 8.11 -7.29 -9.55
N GLY A 25 7.43 -6.96 -8.44
CA GLY A 25 6.93 -7.93 -7.46
C GLY A 25 5.91 -8.91 -8.05
N MET A 26 5.00 -8.43 -8.92
CA MET A 26 4.06 -9.29 -9.64
C MET A 26 4.79 -10.23 -10.61
N GLY A 27 5.73 -9.71 -11.40
CA GLY A 27 6.55 -10.55 -12.30
C GLY A 27 7.33 -11.62 -11.53
N PHE A 28 7.86 -11.28 -10.37
CA PHE A 28 8.52 -12.24 -9.49
C PHE A 28 7.55 -13.28 -8.91
N SER A 29 6.34 -12.88 -8.52
CA SER A 29 5.29 -13.82 -8.08
C SER A 29 4.93 -14.84 -9.16
N VAL A 30 4.82 -14.38 -10.43
CA VAL A 30 4.59 -15.25 -11.58
C VAL A 30 5.75 -16.23 -11.79
N TYR A 31 7.00 -15.75 -11.70
CA TYR A 31 8.19 -16.59 -11.78
C TYR A 31 8.19 -17.66 -10.68
N LEU A 32 7.93 -17.27 -9.44
CA LEU A 32 7.87 -18.20 -8.30
C LEU A 32 6.79 -19.27 -8.49
N ALA A 33 5.60 -18.88 -8.93
CA ALA A 33 4.49 -19.79 -9.14
C ALA A 33 4.75 -20.87 -10.18
N ARG A 34 5.55 -20.53 -11.20
CA ARG A 34 5.99 -21.51 -12.22
C ARG A 34 7.12 -22.40 -11.76
N ARG A 35 7.91 -21.97 -10.77
CA ARG A 35 9.08 -22.71 -10.27
C ARG A 35 8.78 -23.53 -9.03
N ILE A 36 7.88 -23.05 -8.18
CA ILE A 36 7.53 -23.66 -6.90
C ILE A 36 6.05 -24.03 -6.96
N CYS A 37 5.70 -25.25 -6.54
CA CYS A 37 4.29 -25.67 -6.48
C CYS A 37 3.46 -24.76 -5.57
N ALA A 38 2.14 -24.74 -5.76
CA ALA A 38 1.21 -23.90 -5.01
C ALA A 38 1.28 -24.10 -3.49
N ASP A 39 1.55 -25.33 -3.03
CA ASP A 39 1.75 -25.65 -1.61
C ASP A 39 3.05 -25.03 -1.05
N GLY A 40 4.11 -24.98 -1.85
CA GLY A 40 5.35 -24.29 -1.46
C GLY A 40 5.18 -22.78 -1.35
N ILE A 41 4.41 -22.18 -2.25
CA ILE A 41 4.03 -20.76 -2.16
C ILE A 41 3.18 -20.53 -0.92
N GLY A 42 2.26 -21.45 -0.60
CA GLY A 42 1.44 -21.39 0.61
C GLY A 42 2.29 -21.45 1.88
N LEU A 43 3.29 -22.34 1.93
CA LEU A 43 4.22 -22.42 3.05
C LEU A 43 5.01 -21.13 3.23
N PHE A 44 5.54 -20.57 2.15
CA PHE A 44 6.27 -19.30 2.19
C PHE A 44 5.36 -18.14 2.61
N SER A 45 4.13 -18.08 2.11
CA SER A 45 3.16 -17.04 2.50
C SER A 45 2.81 -17.11 3.99
N LEU A 46 2.71 -18.31 4.58
CA LEU A 46 2.54 -18.50 6.02
C LEU A 46 3.75 -18.00 6.82
N VAL A 47 4.95 -18.36 6.39
CA VAL A 47 6.19 -17.86 7.02
C VAL A 47 6.23 -16.34 6.97
N MET A 48 5.87 -15.75 5.83
CA MET A 48 5.83 -14.29 5.65
C MET A 48 4.77 -13.61 6.50
N SER A 49 3.65 -14.26 6.82
CA SER A 49 2.63 -13.69 7.73
C SER A 49 3.18 -13.53 9.15
N VAL A 50 3.85 -14.54 9.68
CA VAL A 50 4.52 -14.48 10.99
C VAL A 50 5.68 -13.47 10.98
N TYR A 51 6.48 -13.48 9.91
CA TYR A 51 7.54 -12.51 9.73
C TYR A 51 7.03 -11.06 9.67
N SER A 52 5.88 -10.81 9.03
CA SER A 52 5.23 -9.50 8.97
C SER A 52 4.86 -8.96 10.36
N LEU A 53 4.41 -9.82 11.27
CA LEU A 53 4.20 -9.45 12.68
C LEU A 53 5.50 -9.03 13.35
N ALA A 54 6.57 -9.80 13.15
CA ALA A 54 7.89 -9.47 13.71
C ALA A 54 8.46 -8.17 13.12
N VAL A 55 8.29 -7.94 11.81
CA VAL A 55 8.63 -6.66 11.13
C VAL A 55 7.86 -5.50 11.74
N THR A 56 6.56 -5.69 11.97
CA THR A 56 5.72 -4.65 12.58
C THR A 56 6.22 -4.33 13.99
N PHE A 57 6.60 -5.33 14.78
CA PHE A 57 7.19 -5.14 16.10
C PHE A 57 8.54 -4.40 16.06
N ALA A 58 9.41 -4.75 15.12
CA ALA A 58 10.74 -4.17 14.98
C ALA A 58 10.73 -2.71 14.47
N ALA A 59 9.80 -2.35 13.57
CA ALA A 59 9.90 -1.14 12.76
C ALA A 59 8.68 -0.20 12.84
N SER A 60 7.58 -0.61 13.50
CA SER A 60 6.35 0.20 13.54
C SER A 60 6.56 1.50 14.31
N GLY A 61 5.97 2.56 13.78
CA GLY A 61 5.99 3.90 14.38
C GLY A 61 7.32 4.66 14.22
N ILE A 62 8.46 3.97 14.03
CA ILE A 62 9.77 4.65 14.05
C ILE A 62 10.02 5.49 12.78
N ASN A 63 9.59 5.02 11.61
CA ASN A 63 9.71 5.78 10.37
C ASN A 63 8.94 7.12 10.48
N LEU A 64 7.66 7.07 10.86
CA LEU A 64 6.83 8.25 11.01
C LEU A 64 7.31 9.17 12.14
N GLY A 65 7.70 8.59 13.29
CA GLY A 65 8.27 9.34 14.41
C GLY A 65 9.56 10.08 14.03
N THR A 66 10.47 9.39 13.35
CA THR A 66 11.70 9.98 12.83
C THR A 66 11.41 11.09 11.82
N THR A 67 10.52 10.83 10.86
CA THR A 67 10.12 11.81 9.84
C THR A 67 9.58 13.08 10.50
N ARG A 68 8.68 12.96 11.46
CA ARG A 68 8.04 14.09 12.14
C ARG A 68 9.04 14.90 12.95
N ILE A 69 9.77 14.25 13.87
CA ILE A 69 10.68 14.96 14.78
C ILE A 69 11.85 15.60 14.02
N VAL A 70 12.43 14.86 13.06
CA VAL A 70 13.53 15.40 12.25
C VAL A 70 13.05 16.58 11.41
N ALA A 71 11.85 16.50 10.78
CA ALA A 71 11.30 17.60 9.99
C ALA A 71 10.99 18.84 10.84
N GLU A 72 10.47 18.67 12.06
CA GLU A 72 10.23 19.76 13.02
C GLU A 72 11.55 20.46 13.40
N GLU A 73 12.60 19.71 13.75
CA GLU A 73 13.89 20.28 14.14
C GLU A 73 14.63 20.94 12.96
N TYR A 74 14.50 20.39 11.74
CA TYR A 74 15.00 21.06 10.53
C TYR A 74 14.23 22.35 10.22
N GLY A 75 12.91 22.36 10.46
CA GLY A 75 12.06 23.55 10.31
C GLY A 75 12.47 24.68 11.26
N ASN A 76 12.89 24.31 12.48
CA ASN A 76 13.39 25.21 13.51
C ASN A 76 14.90 25.57 13.34
N CYS A 77 15.52 25.15 12.24
CA CYS A 77 16.96 25.34 11.98
C CYS A 77 17.89 24.77 13.06
N ASN A 78 17.42 23.76 13.83
CA ASN A 78 18.14 23.16 14.95
C ASN A 78 18.80 21.83 14.52
N LEU A 79 19.88 21.90 13.78
CA LEU A 79 20.63 20.71 13.30
C LEU A 79 21.12 19.79 14.44
N PRO A 80 21.65 20.30 15.58
CA PRO A 80 22.08 19.43 16.68
C PRO A 80 20.94 18.61 17.28
N ALA A 81 19.72 19.17 17.37
CA ALA A 81 18.55 18.46 17.85
C ALA A 81 18.07 17.41 16.84
N ALA A 82 18.08 17.72 15.53
CA ALA A 82 17.78 16.77 14.47
C ALA A 82 18.73 15.55 14.49
N ARG A 83 20.03 15.77 14.72
CA ARG A 83 21.02 14.69 14.86
C ARG A 83 20.79 13.86 16.13
N ARG A 84 20.39 14.48 17.25
CA ARG A 84 20.03 13.74 18.48
C ARG A 84 18.76 12.92 18.25
N ALA A 85 17.75 13.46 17.54
CA ALA A 85 16.55 12.73 17.16
C ALA A 85 16.89 11.49 16.34
N LEU A 86 17.76 11.65 15.34
CA LEU A 86 18.25 10.54 14.51
C LEU A 86 18.99 9.50 15.34
N LYS A 87 19.91 9.92 16.23
CA LYS A 87 20.63 9.00 17.14
C LYS A 87 19.67 8.23 18.05
N SER A 88 18.68 8.92 18.63
CA SER A 88 17.65 8.28 19.45
C SER A 88 16.79 7.30 18.65
N ALA A 89 16.46 7.62 17.39
CA ALA A 89 15.74 6.73 16.51
C ALA A 89 16.57 5.48 16.15
N LEU A 90 17.88 5.63 15.90
CA LEU A 90 18.79 4.51 15.66
C LEU A 90 18.94 3.61 16.89
N CYS A 91 19.02 4.18 18.10
CA CYS A 91 19.02 3.40 19.35
C CYS A 91 17.69 2.64 19.54
N TYR A 92 16.56 3.26 19.22
CA TYR A 92 15.25 2.60 19.22
C TYR A 92 15.23 1.42 18.25
N ALA A 93 15.68 1.63 17.00
CA ALA A 93 15.73 0.59 15.97
C ALA A 93 16.67 -0.56 16.37
N ALA A 94 17.82 -0.25 16.98
CA ALA A 94 18.75 -1.27 17.50
C ALA A 94 18.08 -2.10 18.59
N PHE A 95 17.39 -1.46 19.56
CA PHE A 95 16.74 -2.17 20.65
C PHE A 95 15.58 -3.05 20.17
N PHE A 96 14.59 -2.45 19.48
CA PHE A 96 13.40 -3.18 19.04
C PHE A 96 13.71 -4.18 17.92
N GLY A 97 14.63 -3.83 17.00
CA GLY A 97 15.06 -4.74 15.94
C GLY A 97 15.80 -5.97 16.49
N SER A 98 16.72 -5.78 17.45
CA SER A 98 17.42 -6.89 18.10
C SER A 98 16.49 -7.71 18.99
N LEU A 99 15.58 -7.06 19.74
CA LEU A 99 14.57 -7.75 20.53
C LEU A 99 13.65 -8.61 19.67
N ALA A 100 13.17 -8.07 18.54
CA ALA A 100 12.36 -8.80 17.58
C ALA A 100 13.11 -10.01 16.98
N CYS A 101 14.41 -9.81 16.66
CA CYS A 101 15.29 -10.89 16.18
C CYS A 101 15.39 -12.03 17.20
N VAL A 102 15.71 -11.71 18.44
CA VAL A 102 15.81 -12.71 19.52
C VAL A 102 14.47 -13.40 19.76
N LEU A 103 13.38 -12.64 19.84
CA LEU A 103 12.04 -13.21 20.04
C LEU A 103 11.66 -14.16 18.90
N LEU A 104 11.80 -13.72 17.64
CA LEU A 104 11.45 -14.58 16.49
C LEU A 104 12.36 -15.81 16.41
N TYR A 105 13.66 -15.68 16.67
CA TYR A 105 14.61 -16.79 16.68
C TYR A 105 14.27 -17.83 17.75
N CYS A 106 14.06 -17.39 19.01
CA CYS A 106 13.74 -18.26 20.13
C CYS A 106 12.35 -18.88 20.02
N LEU A 107 11.34 -18.12 19.55
CA LEU A 107 9.97 -18.60 19.39
C LEU A 107 9.75 -19.39 18.09
N SER A 108 10.71 -19.40 17.15
CA SER A 108 10.55 -20.09 15.87
C SER A 108 10.16 -21.57 15.97
N PRO A 109 10.67 -22.39 16.93
CA PRO A 109 10.24 -23.78 17.06
C PRO A 109 8.77 -23.88 17.52
N LEU A 110 8.35 -23.01 18.46
CA LEU A 110 6.98 -22.96 18.94
C LEU A 110 6.02 -22.54 17.82
N LEU A 111 6.39 -21.47 17.10
CA LEU A 111 5.61 -20.94 15.99
C LEU A 111 5.49 -21.95 14.85
N GLY A 112 6.62 -22.54 14.42
CA GLY A 112 6.63 -23.50 13.32
C GLY A 112 5.92 -24.81 13.63
N GLN A 113 6.18 -25.40 14.79
CA GLN A 113 5.65 -26.73 15.13
C GLN A 113 4.22 -26.69 15.66
N ARG A 114 3.89 -25.74 16.56
CA ARG A 114 2.56 -25.69 17.19
C ARG A 114 1.56 -24.83 16.46
N TRP A 115 1.98 -23.65 15.95
CA TRP A 115 1.05 -22.69 15.35
C TRP A 115 0.89 -22.92 13.85
N LEU A 116 2.00 -23.06 13.12
CA LEU A 116 1.96 -23.35 11.68
C LEU A 116 1.73 -24.85 11.39
N CYS A 117 1.93 -25.70 12.39
CA CYS A 117 1.84 -27.17 12.28
C CYS A 117 2.72 -27.75 11.15
N ASP A 118 3.87 -27.10 10.88
CA ASP A 118 4.85 -27.51 9.87
C ASP A 118 6.28 -27.15 10.32
N ALA A 119 7.04 -28.18 10.74
CA ALA A 119 8.42 -28.01 11.20
C ALA A 119 9.37 -27.45 10.13
N ARG A 120 9.01 -27.57 8.85
CA ARG A 120 9.82 -27.07 7.72
C ARG A 120 9.94 -25.55 7.68
N THR A 121 9.05 -24.85 8.39
CA THR A 121 9.05 -23.37 8.49
C THR A 121 10.12 -22.85 9.46
N VAL A 122 10.55 -23.64 10.43
CA VAL A 122 11.46 -23.22 11.51
C VAL A 122 12.80 -22.66 10.99
N PRO A 123 13.52 -23.32 10.06
CA PRO A 123 14.78 -22.80 9.54
C PRO A 123 14.59 -21.46 8.80
N ALA A 124 13.51 -21.31 8.03
CA ALA A 124 13.19 -20.09 7.33
C ALA A 124 12.89 -18.93 8.28
N LEU A 125 12.09 -19.16 9.36
CA LEU A 125 11.83 -18.17 10.40
C LEU A 125 13.08 -17.72 11.13
N ARG A 126 13.97 -18.67 11.47
CA ARG A 126 15.27 -18.35 12.09
C ARG A 126 16.14 -17.48 11.20
N LEU A 127 16.19 -17.79 9.91
CA LEU A 127 16.97 -17.02 8.96
C LEU A 127 16.40 -15.61 8.77
N LEU A 128 15.08 -15.49 8.64
CA LEU A 128 14.38 -14.20 8.56
C LEU A 128 14.53 -13.35 9.84
N ALA A 129 14.74 -13.96 11.00
CA ALA A 129 14.98 -13.22 12.23
C ALA A 129 16.18 -12.28 12.11
N PHE A 130 17.25 -12.69 11.43
CA PHE A 130 18.44 -11.88 11.22
C PHE A 130 18.23 -10.66 10.31
N SER A 131 17.15 -10.62 9.52
CA SER A 131 16.81 -9.46 8.70
C SER A 131 16.18 -8.31 9.50
N LEU A 132 15.63 -8.57 10.71
CA LEU A 132 14.87 -7.58 11.48
C LEU A 132 15.70 -6.38 11.95
N PRO A 133 16.93 -6.52 12.50
CA PRO A 133 17.76 -5.38 12.86
C PRO A 133 18.13 -4.52 11.63
N PRO A 134 18.65 -5.06 10.51
CA PRO A 134 18.91 -4.29 9.29
C PRO A 134 17.68 -3.53 8.79
N LEU A 135 16.52 -4.18 8.76
CA LEU A 135 15.26 -3.59 8.33
C LEU A 135 14.84 -2.42 9.23
N ALA A 136 14.99 -2.55 10.56
CA ALA A 136 14.69 -1.46 11.49
C ALA A 136 15.59 -0.23 11.24
N PHE A 137 16.89 -0.44 10.99
CA PHE A 137 17.80 0.64 10.60
C PHE A 137 17.42 1.31 9.27
N SER A 138 17.09 0.53 8.25
CA SER A 138 16.63 1.03 6.95
C SER A 138 15.38 1.91 7.10
N ASN A 139 14.45 1.54 7.98
CA ASN A 139 13.25 2.34 8.27
C ASN A 139 13.57 3.70 8.91
N VAL A 140 14.55 3.79 9.80
CA VAL A 140 15.01 5.07 10.37
C VAL A 140 15.65 5.94 9.30
N CYS A 141 16.50 5.37 8.44
CA CYS A 141 17.12 6.09 7.33
C CYS A 141 16.05 6.62 6.35
N SER A 142 15.07 5.80 6.01
CA SER A 142 13.93 6.19 5.17
C SER A 142 13.15 7.36 5.78
N GLY A 143 12.87 7.31 7.09
CA GLY A 143 12.23 8.42 7.83
C GLY A 143 13.04 9.71 7.77
N TYR A 144 14.36 9.62 7.95
CA TYR A 144 15.26 10.77 7.85
C TYR A 144 15.27 11.39 6.44
N PHE A 145 15.36 10.59 5.38
CA PHE A 145 15.34 11.09 4.01
C PHE A 145 13.98 11.64 3.61
N THR A 146 12.89 11.08 4.14
CA THR A 146 11.53 11.62 3.99
C THR A 146 11.42 13.01 4.63
N ALA A 147 11.93 13.19 5.85
CA ALA A 147 11.96 14.48 6.54
C ALA A 147 12.70 15.55 5.74
N LYS A 148 13.78 15.17 5.08
CA LYS A 148 14.56 16.05 4.17
C LYS A 148 13.95 16.25 2.79
N ARG A 149 12.81 15.61 2.51
CA ARG A 149 12.15 15.63 1.19
C ARG A 149 13.01 15.06 0.06
N HIS A 150 13.88 14.08 0.37
CA HIS A 150 14.68 13.35 -0.61
C HIS A 150 13.97 12.06 -1.04
N ALA A 151 12.76 12.18 -1.60
CA ALA A 151 11.91 11.04 -1.99
C ALA A 151 12.62 10.07 -2.95
N TYR A 152 13.48 10.58 -3.84
CA TYR A 152 14.24 9.75 -4.78
C TYR A 152 15.18 8.75 -4.10
N LYS A 153 15.72 9.08 -2.90
CA LYS A 153 16.57 8.15 -2.13
C LYS A 153 15.75 6.98 -1.60
N ASN A 154 14.54 7.25 -1.09
CA ASN A 154 13.64 6.19 -0.63
C ASN A 154 13.19 5.29 -1.78
N ALA A 155 12.91 5.87 -2.95
CA ALA A 155 12.60 5.12 -4.16
C ALA A 155 13.77 4.20 -4.55
N LEU A 156 15.00 4.73 -4.54
CA LEU A 156 16.21 3.95 -4.83
C LEU A 156 16.41 2.79 -3.86
N PHE A 157 16.19 3.01 -2.54
CA PHE A 157 16.28 1.95 -1.56
C PHE A 157 15.27 0.83 -1.81
N GLY A 158 14.01 1.18 -2.10
CA GLY A 158 12.99 0.19 -2.42
C GLY A 158 13.33 -0.64 -3.66
N ILE A 159 13.75 0.03 -4.73
CA ILE A 159 14.12 -0.66 -5.99
C ILE A 159 15.36 -1.55 -5.77
N LEU A 160 16.38 -1.04 -5.06
CA LEU A 160 17.58 -1.80 -4.78
C LEU A 160 17.27 -3.06 -3.95
N SER A 161 16.52 -2.93 -2.86
CA SER A 161 16.12 -4.06 -2.01
C SER A 161 15.36 -5.11 -2.81
N GLU A 162 14.41 -4.70 -3.65
CA GLU A 162 13.62 -5.62 -4.46
C GLU A 162 14.46 -6.33 -5.54
N CYS A 163 15.31 -5.59 -6.25
CA CYS A 163 16.21 -6.16 -7.26
C CYS A 163 17.21 -7.16 -6.65
N VAL A 164 17.80 -6.82 -5.50
CA VAL A 164 18.71 -7.71 -4.78
C VAL A 164 17.98 -8.95 -4.30
N ARG A 165 16.78 -8.80 -3.73
CA ARG A 165 15.95 -9.92 -3.27
C ARG A 165 15.64 -10.89 -4.41
N ILE A 166 15.24 -10.37 -5.57
CA ILE A 166 14.91 -11.19 -6.75
C ILE A 166 16.18 -11.88 -7.29
N ALA A 167 17.29 -11.15 -7.43
CA ALA A 167 18.53 -11.70 -7.94
C ALA A 167 19.04 -12.85 -7.06
N PHE A 168 19.05 -12.66 -5.74
CA PHE A 168 19.44 -13.70 -4.79
C PHE A 168 18.46 -14.88 -4.79
N ALA A 169 17.13 -14.61 -4.83
CA ALA A 169 16.12 -15.66 -4.87
C ALA A 169 16.28 -16.53 -6.12
N VAL A 170 16.45 -15.92 -7.30
CA VAL A 170 16.67 -16.64 -8.55
C VAL A 170 17.97 -17.44 -8.48
N ALA A 171 19.07 -16.82 -8.03
CA ALA A 171 20.37 -17.50 -7.93
C ALA A 171 20.31 -18.71 -6.99
N LEU A 172 19.69 -18.58 -5.81
CA LEU A 172 19.58 -19.66 -4.83
C LEU A 172 18.65 -20.78 -5.30
N LEU A 173 17.53 -20.46 -5.96
CA LEU A 173 16.60 -21.45 -6.50
C LEU A 173 17.18 -22.26 -7.67
N LEU A 174 18.26 -21.82 -8.30
CA LEU A 174 18.99 -22.58 -9.32
C LEU A 174 19.94 -23.61 -8.70
N LEU A 175 20.30 -23.47 -7.42
CA LEU A 175 21.22 -24.39 -6.74
C LEU A 175 20.50 -25.69 -6.33
N PRO A 176 21.11 -26.89 -6.54
CA PRO A 176 20.46 -28.16 -6.23
C PRO A 176 20.12 -28.36 -4.75
N HIS A 177 20.85 -27.72 -3.84
CA HIS A 177 20.59 -27.78 -2.40
C HIS A 177 19.24 -27.15 -1.96
N PHE A 178 18.66 -26.29 -2.78
CA PHE A 178 17.39 -25.61 -2.48
C PHE A 178 16.21 -26.20 -3.26
N HIS A 179 16.36 -27.42 -3.79
CA HIS A 179 15.25 -28.11 -4.44
C HIS A 179 14.23 -28.62 -3.41
N GLY A 180 12.98 -28.68 -3.82
CA GLY A 180 11.86 -29.06 -2.95
C GLY A 180 11.28 -27.90 -2.14
N MET A 181 10.15 -28.18 -1.48
CA MET A 181 9.34 -27.14 -0.79
C MET A 181 10.11 -26.44 0.34
N GLN A 182 10.81 -27.19 1.17
CA GLN A 182 11.59 -26.64 2.30
C GLN A 182 12.79 -25.81 1.79
N GLY A 183 13.50 -26.34 0.78
CA GLY A 183 14.65 -25.67 0.17
C GLY A 183 14.24 -24.33 -0.48
N ALA A 184 13.14 -24.32 -1.23
CA ALA A 184 12.62 -23.10 -1.84
C ALA A 184 12.23 -22.05 -0.80
N CYS A 185 11.54 -22.46 0.28
CA CYS A 185 11.18 -21.54 1.36
C CYS A 185 12.44 -20.96 2.04
N LEU A 186 13.46 -21.78 2.25
CA LEU A 186 14.73 -21.33 2.83
C LEU A 186 15.50 -20.40 1.88
N ALA A 187 15.52 -20.68 0.58
CA ALA A 187 16.13 -19.82 -0.43
C ALA A 187 15.49 -18.42 -0.47
N LEU A 188 14.16 -18.36 -0.42
CA LEU A 188 13.43 -17.11 -0.40
C LEU A 188 13.65 -16.33 0.91
N ALA A 189 13.73 -17.01 2.04
CA ALA A 189 14.08 -16.41 3.33
C ALA A 189 15.52 -15.86 3.31
N ALA A 190 16.48 -16.61 2.75
CA ALA A 190 17.86 -16.18 2.60
C ALA A 190 17.99 -14.95 1.70
N ALA A 191 17.29 -14.96 0.56
CA ALA A 191 17.26 -13.84 -0.36
C ALA A 191 16.69 -12.56 0.29
N SER A 192 15.62 -12.70 1.06
CA SER A 192 15.02 -11.58 1.80
C SER A 192 15.99 -11.04 2.86
N THR A 193 16.65 -11.91 3.61
CA THR A 193 17.63 -11.51 4.64
C THR A 193 18.85 -10.83 4.03
N ALA A 194 19.37 -11.34 2.92
CA ALA A 194 20.47 -10.72 2.19
C ALA A 194 20.10 -9.34 1.65
N ALA A 195 18.91 -9.21 1.04
CA ALA A 195 18.42 -7.95 0.49
C ALA A 195 18.29 -6.85 1.57
N GLU A 196 17.68 -7.17 2.72
CA GLU A 196 17.54 -6.23 3.83
C GLU A 196 18.89 -5.83 4.41
N SER A 197 19.83 -6.78 4.53
CA SER A 197 21.17 -6.51 5.05
C SER A 197 21.98 -5.61 4.11
N ILE A 198 21.99 -5.90 2.81
CA ILE A 198 22.68 -5.09 1.80
C ILE A 198 22.05 -3.69 1.72
N CYS A 199 20.72 -3.60 1.73
CA CYS A 199 20.00 -2.33 1.70
C CYS A 199 20.33 -1.49 2.94
N ALA A 200 20.38 -2.09 4.13
CA ALA A 200 20.75 -1.41 5.37
C ALA A 200 22.16 -0.83 5.32
N VAL A 201 23.14 -1.61 4.85
CA VAL A 201 24.52 -1.13 4.67
C VAL A 201 24.56 0.07 3.72
N PHE A 202 23.86 -0.03 2.59
CA PHE A 202 23.77 1.06 1.62
C PHE A 202 23.08 2.31 2.20
N CYS A 203 21.99 2.14 2.94
CA CYS A 203 21.28 3.23 3.64
C CYS A 203 22.19 3.93 4.66
N VAL A 204 22.93 3.16 5.47
CA VAL A 204 23.84 3.69 6.48
C VAL A 204 25.00 4.44 5.80
N PHE A 205 25.57 3.89 4.72
CA PHE A 205 26.60 4.56 3.95
C PHE A 205 26.15 5.94 3.44
N LEU A 206 24.96 6.01 2.82
CA LEU A 206 24.40 7.27 2.35
C LEU A 206 24.08 8.24 3.49
N LEU A 207 23.63 7.72 4.64
CA LEU A 207 23.36 8.52 5.82
C LEU A 207 24.66 9.15 6.36
N ILE A 208 25.74 8.38 6.48
CA ILE A 208 27.05 8.89 6.94
C ILE A 208 27.59 9.96 5.98
N PHE A 209 27.47 9.73 4.69
CA PHE A 209 27.88 10.70 3.67
C PHE A 209 27.12 12.03 3.79
N GLU A 210 25.80 11.96 3.98
CA GLU A 210 24.94 13.13 4.17
C GLU A 210 25.28 13.89 5.46
N LEU A 211 25.50 13.17 6.57
CA LEU A 211 25.84 13.77 7.86
C LEU A 211 27.22 14.46 7.83
N LYS A 212 28.20 13.90 7.10
CA LYS A 212 29.52 14.53 6.91
C LYS A 212 29.41 15.83 6.11
N ARG A 213 28.53 15.89 5.12
CA ARG A 213 28.30 17.09 4.29
C ARG A 213 27.67 18.24 5.10
N GLU A 214 26.93 17.93 6.15
CA GLU A 214 26.24 18.91 6.99
C GLU A 214 27.09 19.47 8.14
N THR A 215 28.35 19.07 8.30
CA THR A 215 29.17 19.39 9.47
C THR A 215 29.63 20.86 9.51
N ARG A 216 29.28 21.68 8.52
CA ARG A 216 29.59 23.12 8.50
C ARG A 216 28.53 23.94 9.24
N SER A 217 28.90 24.40 10.44
CA SER A 217 28.34 25.53 11.19
C SER A 217 26.88 25.43 11.68
N SER A 218 26.69 25.04 12.92
CA SER A 218 25.47 25.39 13.67
C SER A 218 25.76 25.58 15.14
N PRO A 219 25.24 26.63 15.79
CA PRO A 219 25.39 26.85 17.24
C PRO A 219 24.75 25.70 18.02
N LYS A 220 25.37 25.32 19.12
CA LYS A 220 24.90 24.24 20.01
C LYS A 220 23.67 24.73 20.80
N MET A 221 22.48 24.66 20.22
CA MET A 221 21.26 24.81 20.99
C MET A 221 20.90 23.51 21.71
N CYS A 222 20.74 23.59 23.02
CA CYS A 222 20.43 22.45 23.87
C CYS A 222 18.95 22.08 23.75
N SER A 223 18.64 20.95 23.08
CA SER A 223 17.30 20.38 23.04
C SER A 223 17.20 19.22 24.03
N ARG A 224 16.60 19.47 25.21
CA ARG A 224 16.28 18.42 26.18
C ARG A 224 14.96 17.75 25.79
N GLY A 225 14.85 16.41 25.91
CA GLY A 225 13.59 15.67 25.79
C GLY A 225 13.21 15.16 24.39
N VAL A 226 14.10 15.23 23.39
CA VAL A 226 13.83 14.73 22.01
C VAL A 226 13.45 13.24 22.01
N THR A 227 14.16 12.42 22.77
CA THR A 227 13.86 10.98 22.90
C THR A 227 12.46 10.73 23.46
N ARG A 228 12.05 11.49 24.51
CA ARG A 228 10.71 11.37 25.08
C ARG A 228 9.62 11.80 24.08
N ARG A 229 9.88 12.83 23.28
CA ARG A 229 8.97 13.25 22.18
C ARG A 229 8.84 12.17 21.12
N LEU A 230 9.97 11.56 20.72
CA LEU A 230 9.99 10.47 19.75
C LEU A 230 9.13 9.29 20.23
N LEU A 231 9.35 8.83 21.47
CA LEU A 231 8.59 7.72 22.05
C LEU A 231 7.09 8.06 22.18
N ARG A 232 6.76 9.28 22.58
CA ARG A 232 5.36 9.74 22.71
C ARG A 232 4.62 9.72 21.36
N VAL A 233 5.31 9.96 20.25
CA VAL A 233 4.72 9.89 18.90
C VAL A 233 4.71 8.47 18.36
N SER A 234 5.82 7.74 18.49
CA SER A 234 5.99 6.44 17.87
C SER A 234 5.20 5.32 18.57
N LEU A 235 5.13 5.34 19.92
CA LEU A 235 4.57 4.24 20.70
C LEU A 235 3.05 4.03 20.51
N PRO A 236 2.19 5.07 20.50
CA PRO A 236 0.76 4.87 20.25
C PRO A 236 0.48 4.33 18.85
N ILE A 237 1.23 4.80 17.84
CA ILE A 237 1.11 4.33 16.45
C ILE A 237 1.56 2.86 16.37
N ALA A 238 2.66 2.51 17.02
CA ALA A 238 3.16 1.15 17.08
C ALA A 238 2.14 0.20 17.74
N LEU A 239 1.52 0.60 18.84
CA LEU A 239 0.55 -0.23 19.56
C LEU A 239 -0.65 -0.62 18.71
N THR A 240 -1.24 0.33 17.98
CA THR A 240 -2.35 0.04 17.06
C THR A 240 -1.92 -0.88 15.92
N ALA A 241 -0.72 -0.68 15.39
CA ALA A 241 -0.16 -1.54 14.35
C ALA A 241 0.11 -2.96 14.87
N TYR A 242 0.57 -3.13 16.11
CA TYR A 242 0.78 -4.44 16.72
C TYR A 242 -0.51 -5.23 16.85
N VAL A 243 -1.58 -4.61 17.35
CA VAL A 243 -2.89 -5.27 17.48
C VAL A 243 -3.38 -5.75 16.10
N ARG A 244 -3.34 -4.88 15.10
CA ARG A 244 -3.75 -5.23 13.74
C ARG A 244 -2.89 -6.35 13.15
N ALA A 245 -1.57 -6.24 13.26
CA ALA A 245 -0.65 -7.27 12.72
C ALA A 245 -0.84 -8.61 13.40
N ALA A 246 -1.09 -8.63 14.72
CA ALA A 246 -1.39 -9.87 15.46
C ALA A 246 -2.68 -10.53 14.95
N LEU A 247 -3.77 -9.75 14.79
CA LEU A 247 -5.03 -10.27 14.25
C LEU A 247 -4.86 -10.84 12.85
N LEU A 248 -4.20 -10.13 11.95
CA LEU A 248 -3.92 -10.61 10.58
C LEU A 248 -3.07 -11.89 10.59
N THR A 249 -2.06 -11.98 11.46
CA THR A 249 -1.22 -13.17 11.57
C THR A 249 -2.04 -14.37 12.08
N VAL A 250 -2.90 -14.15 13.08
CA VAL A 250 -3.80 -15.19 13.59
C VAL A 250 -4.76 -15.66 12.48
N GLU A 251 -5.33 -14.73 11.72
CA GLU A 251 -6.18 -15.04 10.57
C GLU A 251 -5.46 -15.95 9.58
N HIS A 252 -4.26 -15.54 9.12
CA HIS A 252 -3.46 -16.31 8.16
C HIS A 252 -3.12 -17.72 8.66
N ILE A 253 -2.87 -17.89 9.96
CA ILE A 253 -2.61 -19.20 10.57
C ILE A 253 -3.89 -20.04 10.62
N LEU A 254 -5.03 -19.44 10.93
CA LEU A 254 -6.31 -20.13 11.04
C LEU A 254 -6.82 -20.65 9.69
N ILE A 255 -6.46 -20.03 8.56
CA ILE A 255 -6.96 -20.44 7.25
C ILE A 255 -6.55 -21.88 6.91
N PRO A 256 -5.26 -22.25 6.83
CA PRO A 256 -4.91 -23.66 6.55
C PRO A 256 -5.36 -24.62 7.62
N LEU A 257 -5.41 -24.22 8.90
CA LEU A 257 -5.93 -25.05 9.99
C LEU A 257 -7.43 -25.30 9.83
N GLY A 258 -8.21 -24.28 9.50
CA GLY A 258 -9.63 -24.40 9.24
C GLY A 258 -9.94 -25.29 8.03
N LEU A 259 -9.16 -25.15 6.95
CA LEU A 259 -9.28 -26.00 5.77
C LEU A 259 -8.95 -27.47 6.07
N ARG A 260 -7.97 -27.75 6.90
CA ARG A 260 -7.68 -29.13 7.38
C ARG A 260 -8.84 -29.68 8.20
N ARG A 261 -9.46 -28.87 9.06
CA ARG A 261 -10.63 -29.27 9.85
C ARG A 261 -11.87 -29.52 9.00
N SER A 262 -12.01 -28.90 7.83
CA SER A 262 -13.07 -29.19 6.87
C SER A 262 -12.85 -30.46 6.06
N GLY A 263 -11.79 -31.24 6.34
CA GLY A 263 -11.47 -32.50 5.67
C GLY A 263 -10.45 -32.41 4.53
N ALA A 264 -9.89 -31.24 4.26
CA ALA A 264 -8.85 -31.11 3.24
C ALA A 264 -7.52 -31.72 3.71
N GLN A 265 -6.80 -32.40 2.80
CA GLN A 265 -5.43 -32.82 3.06
C GLN A 265 -4.51 -31.62 3.32
N ALA A 266 -3.47 -31.83 4.13
CA ALA A 266 -2.57 -30.74 4.54
C ALA A 266 -1.92 -30.01 3.35
N SER A 267 -1.49 -30.73 2.32
CA SER A 267 -0.94 -30.16 1.08
C SER A 267 -1.98 -29.37 0.30
N ALA A 268 -3.21 -29.91 0.15
CA ALA A 268 -4.31 -29.24 -0.54
C ALA A 268 -4.76 -27.95 0.16
N ALA A 269 -4.84 -27.96 1.50
CA ALA A 269 -5.16 -26.78 2.29
C ALA A 269 -4.10 -25.68 2.10
N LEU A 270 -2.83 -26.07 2.12
CA LEU A 270 -1.72 -25.15 1.92
C LEU A 270 -1.65 -24.62 0.48
N ALA A 271 -1.92 -25.47 -0.52
CA ALA A 271 -2.01 -25.09 -1.92
C ALA A 271 -3.16 -24.11 -2.18
N ALA A 272 -4.34 -24.34 -1.60
CA ALA A 272 -5.48 -23.42 -1.72
C ALA A 272 -5.16 -22.05 -1.11
N TYR A 273 -4.56 -22.01 0.08
CA TYR A 273 -4.09 -20.80 0.71
C TYR A 273 -3.02 -20.08 -0.15
N GLY A 274 -2.03 -20.82 -0.64
CA GLY A 274 -0.96 -20.28 -1.50
C GLY A 274 -1.49 -19.75 -2.83
N THR A 275 -2.49 -20.40 -3.42
CA THR A 275 -3.14 -19.92 -4.65
C THR A 275 -3.85 -18.59 -4.41
N VAL A 276 -4.59 -18.43 -3.31
CA VAL A 276 -5.27 -17.16 -3.00
C VAL A 276 -4.25 -16.06 -2.66
N HIS A 277 -3.35 -16.29 -1.69
CA HIS A 277 -2.45 -15.27 -1.19
C HIS A 277 -1.20 -15.02 -2.05
N GLY A 278 -0.68 -16.04 -2.68
CA GLY A 278 0.55 -15.95 -3.48
C GLY A 278 0.34 -15.74 -4.98
N MET A 279 -0.86 -16.04 -5.51
CA MET A 279 -1.15 -15.91 -6.93
C MET A 279 -2.29 -14.91 -7.21
N VAL A 280 -3.47 -15.10 -6.62
CA VAL A 280 -4.68 -14.31 -6.95
C VAL A 280 -4.61 -12.91 -6.39
N LEU A 281 -4.31 -12.74 -5.09
CA LEU A 281 -4.24 -11.42 -4.48
C LEU A 281 -3.17 -10.51 -5.12
N PRO A 282 -1.95 -10.96 -5.48
CA PRO A 282 -1.00 -10.13 -6.23
C PRO A 282 -1.56 -9.59 -7.55
N VAL A 283 -2.36 -10.38 -8.29
CA VAL A 283 -3.03 -9.92 -9.52
C VAL A 283 -4.07 -8.85 -9.22
N ILE A 284 -4.89 -9.04 -8.19
CA ILE A 284 -5.90 -8.05 -7.76
C ILE A 284 -5.22 -6.76 -7.27
N LEU A 285 -4.12 -6.87 -6.53
CA LEU A 285 -3.39 -5.73 -5.97
C LEU A 285 -2.58 -4.94 -7.01
N PHE A 286 -2.28 -5.53 -8.17
CA PHE A 286 -1.49 -4.84 -9.19
C PHE A 286 -2.18 -3.58 -9.74
N PRO A 287 -3.44 -3.62 -10.20
CA PRO A 287 -4.13 -2.40 -10.63
C PRO A 287 -4.39 -1.41 -9.47
N LEU A 288 -4.57 -1.89 -8.23
CA LEU A 288 -4.71 -1.03 -7.05
C LEU A 288 -3.50 -0.09 -6.87
N SER A 289 -2.32 -0.47 -7.34
CA SER A 289 -1.13 0.38 -7.24
C SER A 289 -1.27 1.72 -7.98
N PHE A 290 -2.06 1.80 -9.05
CA PHE A 290 -2.40 3.06 -9.72
C PHE A 290 -3.23 3.97 -8.82
N LEU A 291 -4.20 3.39 -8.11
CA LEU A 291 -5.02 4.13 -7.14
C LEU A 291 -4.20 4.53 -5.89
N SER A 292 -3.22 3.72 -5.49
CA SER A 292 -2.30 4.08 -4.39
C SER A 292 -1.43 5.29 -4.76
N ALA A 293 -0.99 5.38 -6.02
CA ALA A 293 -0.28 6.56 -6.52
C ALA A 293 -1.18 7.81 -6.52
N PHE A 294 -2.44 7.65 -6.92
CA PHE A 294 -3.45 8.70 -6.85
C PHE A 294 -3.74 9.12 -5.40
N ALA A 295 -3.92 8.17 -4.48
CA ALA A 295 -4.12 8.41 -3.05
C ALA A 295 -2.97 9.22 -2.43
N ALA A 296 -1.73 8.96 -2.82
CA ALA A 296 -0.56 9.69 -2.34
C ALA A 296 -0.56 11.18 -2.72
N LEU A 297 -1.23 11.55 -3.81
CA LEU A 297 -1.44 12.95 -4.22
C LEU A 297 -2.66 13.55 -3.53
N LEU A 298 -3.71 12.75 -3.32
CA LEU A 298 -4.99 13.17 -2.76
C LEU A 298 -4.88 13.58 -1.28
N VAL A 299 -4.14 12.82 -0.47
CA VAL A 299 -4.02 13.06 0.98
C VAL A 299 -3.51 14.47 1.30
N PRO A 300 -2.37 14.96 0.76
CA PRO A 300 -1.87 16.28 1.09
C PRO A 300 -2.75 17.41 0.55
N GLU A 301 -3.43 17.21 -0.60
CA GLU A 301 -4.34 18.21 -1.16
C GLU A 301 -5.58 18.38 -0.29
N LEU A 302 -6.17 17.27 0.20
CA LEU A 302 -7.28 17.30 1.15
C LEU A 302 -6.86 17.95 2.49
N ALA A 303 -5.67 17.62 3.00
CA ALA A 303 -5.17 18.23 4.23
C ALA A 303 -4.99 19.76 4.09
N GLU A 304 -4.56 20.24 2.93
CA GLU A 304 -4.44 21.67 2.65
C GLU A 304 -5.81 22.36 2.64
N TYR A 305 -6.82 21.79 1.95
CA TYR A 305 -8.19 22.33 1.96
C TYR A 305 -8.84 22.24 3.34
N HIS A 306 -8.54 21.17 4.10
CA HIS A 306 -9.06 21.01 5.47
C HIS A 306 -8.54 22.10 6.40
N VAL A 307 -7.24 22.42 6.36
CA VAL A 307 -6.63 23.51 7.15
C VAL A 307 -7.19 24.87 6.73
N ARG A 308 -7.47 25.07 5.44
CA ARG A 308 -8.07 26.33 4.93
C ARG A 308 -9.57 26.46 5.25
N GLY A 309 -10.22 25.39 5.68
CA GLY A 309 -11.67 25.35 5.95
C GLY A 309 -12.54 25.40 4.69
N ASP A 310 -11.99 25.10 3.51
CA ASP A 310 -12.71 25.13 2.22
C ASP A 310 -13.52 23.84 2.02
N LYS A 311 -14.73 23.83 2.59
CA LYS A 311 -15.65 22.69 2.54
C LYS A 311 -16.09 22.34 1.11
N GLU A 312 -16.21 23.36 0.23
CA GLU A 312 -16.62 23.16 -1.16
C GLU A 312 -15.54 22.49 -1.99
N ALA A 313 -14.27 22.88 -1.82
CA ALA A 313 -13.13 22.22 -2.46
C ALA A 313 -13.00 20.76 -1.98
N ILE A 314 -13.12 20.51 -0.68
CA ILE A 314 -13.14 19.15 -0.11
C ILE A 314 -14.23 18.30 -0.74
N ARG A 315 -15.48 18.80 -0.78
CA ARG A 315 -16.61 18.08 -1.35
C ARG A 315 -16.41 17.74 -2.82
N ARG A 316 -15.94 18.72 -3.63
CA ARG A 316 -15.67 18.52 -5.07
C ARG A 316 -14.57 17.49 -5.28
N LEU A 317 -13.46 17.60 -4.54
CA LEU A 317 -12.33 16.70 -4.64
C LEU A 317 -12.72 15.26 -4.23
N CYS A 318 -13.38 15.08 -3.10
CA CYS A 318 -13.88 13.78 -2.65
C CYS A 318 -14.86 13.14 -3.63
N SER A 319 -15.85 13.92 -4.13
CA SER A 319 -16.84 13.41 -5.09
C SER A 319 -16.21 12.95 -6.40
N ARG A 320 -15.27 13.73 -6.96
CA ARG A 320 -14.54 13.36 -8.18
C ARG A 320 -13.64 12.14 -7.98
N SER A 321 -12.94 12.07 -6.86
CA SER A 321 -12.08 10.93 -6.53
C SER A 321 -12.88 9.64 -6.37
N CYS A 322 -14.02 9.68 -5.69
CA CYS A 322 -14.96 8.54 -5.60
C CYS A 322 -15.40 8.09 -7.00
N THR A 323 -15.77 9.04 -7.85
CA THR A 323 -16.25 8.76 -9.21
C THR A 323 -15.18 8.06 -10.06
N VAL A 324 -13.99 8.62 -10.13
CA VAL A 324 -12.87 8.07 -10.92
C VAL A 324 -12.47 6.68 -10.41
N THR A 325 -12.45 6.49 -9.09
CA THR A 325 -12.13 5.21 -8.46
C THR A 325 -13.14 4.13 -8.85
N LEU A 326 -14.44 4.42 -8.78
CA LEU A 326 -15.48 3.47 -9.15
C LEU A 326 -15.43 3.13 -10.65
N TRP A 327 -15.21 4.10 -11.52
CA TRP A 327 -15.04 3.83 -12.95
C TRP A 327 -13.87 2.90 -13.23
N PHE A 328 -12.72 3.16 -12.62
CA PHE A 328 -11.54 2.31 -12.76
C PHE A 328 -11.78 0.90 -12.22
N SER A 329 -12.37 0.79 -11.03
CA SER A 329 -12.60 -0.48 -10.36
C SER A 329 -13.61 -1.38 -11.08
N PHE A 330 -14.69 -0.82 -11.65
CA PHE A 330 -15.63 -1.60 -12.47
C PHE A 330 -15.00 -2.09 -13.77
N GLY A 331 -14.15 -1.28 -14.42
CA GLY A 331 -13.39 -1.72 -15.58
C GLY A 331 -12.48 -2.92 -15.27
N VAL A 332 -11.72 -2.84 -14.18
CA VAL A 332 -10.84 -3.94 -13.72
C VAL A 332 -11.66 -5.17 -13.28
N CYS A 333 -12.75 -4.98 -12.55
CA CYS A 333 -13.66 -6.06 -12.16
C CYS A 333 -14.18 -6.83 -13.36
N GLY A 334 -14.66 -6.11 -14.39
CA GLY A 334 -15.15 -6.73 -15.63
C GLY A 334 -14.08 -7.52 -16.36
N ILE A 335 -12.84 -7.01 -16.40
CA ILE A 335 -11.70 -7.75 -16.96
C ILE A 335 -11.48 -9.06 -16.18
N PHE A 336 -11.47 -9.02 -14.86
CA PHE A 336 -11.27 -10.23 -14.06
C PHE A 336 -12.43 -11.22 -14.19
N LEU A 337 -13.68 -10.75 -14.30
CA LEU A 337 -14.82 -11.62 -14.57
C LEU A 337 -14.73 -12.31 -15.94
N SER A 338 -14.17 -11.63 -16.94
CA SER A 338 -14.15 -12.14 -18.32
C SER A 338 -12.90 -12.94 -18.65
N PHE A 339 -11.76 -12.58 -18.12
CA PHE A 339 -10.46 -13.14 -18.49
C PHE A 339 -9.76 -13.89 -17.34
N SER A 340 -10.43 -14.15 -16.22
CA SER A 340 -9.85 -14.78 -15.02
C SER A 340 -9.19 -16.12 -15.30
N VAL A 341 -9.86 -17.02 -16.05
CA VAL A 341 -9.32 -18.34 -16.37
C VAL A 341 -8.08 -18.22 -17.28
N GLY A 342 -8.14 -17.35 -18.28
CA GLY A 342 -7.00 -17.06 -19.16
C GLY A 342 -5.82 -16.46 -18.38
N LEU A 343 -6.07 -15.53 -17.47
CA LEU A 343 -5.04 -14.97 -16.59
C LEU A 343 -4.43 -16.03 -15.67
N GLY A 344 -5.25 -16.89 -15.07
CA GLY A 344 -4.77 -17.97 -14.21
C GLY A 344 -3.88 -18.97 -14.95
N THR A 345 -4.25 -19.34 -16.18
CA THR A 345 -3.46 -20.27 -17.01
C THR A 345 -2.22 -19.61 -17.58
N VAL A 346 -2.31 -18.41 -18.16
CA VAL A 346 -1.17 -17.74 -18.79
C VAL A 346 -0.12 -17.30 -17.77
N LEU A 347 -0.54 -16.76 -16.62
CA LEU A 347 0.41 -16.29 -15.60
C LEU A 347 0.96 -17.44 -14.75
N TYR A 348 0.10 -18.34 -14.28
CA TYR A 348 0.43 -19.30 -13.21
C TYR A 348 0.32 -20.77 -13.62
N ASP A 349 -0.06 -21.07 -14.85
CA ASP A 349 -0.38 -22.42 -15.30
C ASP A 349 -1.38 -23.14 -14.38
N SER A 350 -2.35 -22.39 -13.85
CA SER A 350 -3.28 -22.84 -12.81
C SER A 350 -4.72 -22.45 -13.11
N LYS A 351 -5.55 -23.45 -13.40
CA LYS A 351 -7.00 -23.24 -13.57
C LYS A 351 -7.68 -22.81 -12.26
N SER A 352 -7.22 -23.33 -11.13
CA SER A 352 -7.74 -22.95 -9.79
C SER A 352 -7.47 -21.49 -9.46
N ALA A 353 -6.32 -20.96 -9.83
CA ALA A 353 -6.03 -19.54 -9.69
C ALA A 353 -7.03 -18.67 -10.48
N GLY A 354 -7.36 -19.10 -11.71
CA GLY A 354 -8.39 -18.45 -12.52
C GLY A 354 -9.79 -18.50 -11.89
N GLN A 355 -10.18 -19.64 -11.32
CA GLN A 355 -11.48 -19.80 -10.63
C GLN A 355 -11.59 -18.92 -9.39
N TYR A 356 -10.53 -18.87 -8.58
CA TYR A 356 -10.51 -17.99 -7.39
C TYR A 356 -10.47 -16.51 -7.79
N LEU A 357 -9.75 -16.16 -8.87
CA LEU A 357 -9.76 -14.79 -9.40
C LEU A 357 -11.16 -14.37 -9.87
N TYR A 358 -11.90 -15.28 -10.54
CA TYR A 358 -13.29 -15.04 -10.91
C TYR A 358 -14.18 -14.77 -9.70
N SER A 359 -14.08 -15.63 -8.68
CA SER A 359 -14.88 -15.49 -7.45
C SER A 359 -14.55 -14.21 -6.68
N LEU A 360 -13.28 -13.81 -6.66
CA LEU A 360 -12.81 -12.59 -5.98
C LEU A 360 -12.88 -11.33 -6.85
N ALA A 361 -13.36 -11.41 -8.10
CA ALA A 361 -13.49 -10.22 -8.94
C ALA A 361 -14.41 -9.14 -8.33
N LEU A 362 -15.45 -9.55 -7.58
CA LEU A 362 -16.34 -8.64 -6.85
C LEU A 362 -15.64 -7.93 -5.68
N LEU A 363 -14.54 -8.45 -5.17
CA LEU A 363 -13.72 -7.80 -4.17
C LEU A 363 -13.08 -6.51 -4.69
N VAL A 364 -12.80 -6.44 -6.00
CA VAL A 364 -12.08 -5.33 -6.63
C VAL A 364 -12.76 -3.97 -6.41
N PRO A 365 -14.04 -3.76 -6.76
CA PRO A 365 -14.67 -2.46 -6.55
C PRO A 365 -14.78 -2.09 -5.06
N LEU A 366 -14.95 -3.05 -4.17
CA LEU A 366 -15.01 -2.82 -2.73
C LEU A 366 -13.65 -2.36 -2.20
N MET A 367 -12.61 -3.15 -2.44
CA MET A 367 -11.27 -2.91 -1.93
C MET A 367 -10.63 -1.63 -2.53
N TYR A 368 -10.85 -1.35 -3.81
CA TYR A 368 -10.31 -0.16 -4.44
C TYR A 368 -11.00 1.10 -3.93
N PHE A 369 -12.30 1.02 -3.71
CA PHE A 369 -13.05 2.14 -3.17
C PHE A 369 -12.71 2.39 -1.70
N ASP A 370 -12.59 1.34 -0.87
CA ASP A 370 -12.17 1.45 0.53
C ASP A 370 -10.77 2.08 0.64
N HIS A 371 -9.83 1.66 -0.21
CA HIS A 371 -8.48 2.23 -0.24
C HIS A 371 -8.46 3.76 -0.43
N ILE A 372 -9.32 4.28 -1.30
CA ILE A 372 -9.42 5.72 -1.55
C ILE A 372 -10.20 6.44 -0.44
N VAL A 373 -11.24 5.81 0.11
CA VAL A 373 -11.97 6.33 1.29
C VAL A 373 -11.03 6.46 2.48
N ASP A 374 -10.20 5.46 2.74
CA ASP A 374 -9.17 5.50 3.78
C ASP A 374 -8.14 6.63 3.56
N ALA A 375 -7.73 6.87 2.32
CA ALA A 375 -6.85 7.98 1.98
C ALA A 375 -7.53 9.34 2.24
N MET A 376 -8.81 9.47 1.90
CA MET A 376 -9.58 10.69 2.19
C MET A 376 -9.74 10.94 3.69
N LEU A 377 -10.05 9.92 4.48
CA LEU A 377 -10.15 10.02 5.93
C LEU A 377 -8.83 10.45 6.55
N LYS A 378 -7.69 9.94 6.06
CA LYS A 378 -6.35 10.38 6.49
C LYS A 378 -6.09 11.84 6.16
N GLY A 379 -6.48 12.30 4.97
CA GLY A 379 -6.36 13.71 4.56
C GLY A 379 -7.24 14.67 5.37
N LEU A 380 -8.36 14.18 5.92
CA LEU A 380 -9.30 14.93 6.74
C LEU A 380 -9.06 14.81 8.25
N ASP A 381 -7.90 14.27 8.67
CA ASP A 381 -7.51 14.02 10.08
C ASP A 381 -8.41 13.01 10.83
N GLU A 382 -9.14 12.17 10.09
CA GLU A 382 -10.02 11.12 10.61
C GLU A 382 -9.35 9.73 10.64
N GLN A 383 -8.02 9.68 10.62
CA GLN A 383 -7.24 8.44 10.56
C GLN A 383 -7.50 7.49 11.74
N PHE A 384 -7.81 8.01 12.93
CA PHE A 384 -8.10 7.19 14.10
C PHE A 384 -9.42 6.42 13.96
N ALA A 385 -10.41 6.99 13.26
CA ALA A 385 -11.66 6.30 12.96
C ALA A 385 -11.41 5.13 12.01
N SER A 386 -10.69 5.36 10.90
CA SER A 386 -10.28 4.31 9.97
C SER A 386 -9.48 3.19 10.67
N MET A 387 -8.49 3.53 11.53
CA MET A 387 -7.72 2.54 12.28
C MET A 387 -8.61 1.65 13.17
N ARG A 388 -9.60 2.24 13.87
CA ARG A 388 -10.56 1.47 14.69
C ARG A 388 -11.39 0.51 13.85
N TYR A 389 -11.91 0.97 12.71
CA TYR A 389 -12.70 0.12 11.81
C TYR A 389 -11.89 -1.05 11.30
N ASN A 390 -10.66 -0.81 10.86
CA ASN A 390 -9.74 -1.86 10.42
C ASN A 390 -9.41 -2.90 11.52
N ILE A 391 -9.35 -2.51 12.81
CA ILE A 391 -9.14 -3.44 13.91
C ILE A 391 -10.40 -4.27 14.18
N ILE A 392 -11.58 -3.63 14.17
CA ILE A 392 -12.86 -4.31 14.36
C ILE A 392 -13.08 -5.34 13.24
N ASP A 393 -12.83 -4.92 11.99
CA ASP A 393 -12.93 -5.79 10.82
C ASP A 393 -11.99 -6.99 10.93
N ALA A 394 -10.70 -6.78 11.23
CA ALA A 394 -9.75 -7.87 11.43
C ALA A 394 -10.18 -8.84 12.54
N ALA A 395 -10.76 -8.36 13.63
CA ALA A 395 -11.25 -9.21 14.71
C ALA A 395 -12.47 -10.04 14.26
N LEU A 396 -13.39 -9.43 13.51
CA LEU A 396 -14.54 -10.13 12.94
C LEU A 396 -14.12 -11.16 11.90
N CYS A 397 -13.13 -10.83 11.05
CA CYS A 397 -12.57 -11.73 10.06
C CYS A 397 -11.96 -12.97 10.72
N VAL A 398 -11.16 -12.80 11.77
CA VAL A 398 -10.61 -13.91 12.58
C VAL A 398 -11.73 -14.80 13.13
N ALA A 399 -12.78 -14.20 13.70
CA ALA A 399 -13.92 -14.95 14.23
C ALA A 399 -14.68 -15.70 13.13
N ALA A 400 -14.91 -15.07 11.98
CA ALA A 400 -15.58 -15.67 10.84
C ALA A 400 -14.76 -16.84 10.25
N VAL A 401 -13.45 -16.68 10.10
CA VAL A 401 -12.53 -17.73 9.64
C VAL A 401 -12.58 -18.91 10.60
N TRP A 402 -12.50 -18.67 11.91
CA TRP A 402 -12.54 -19.73 12.92
C TRP A 402 -13.85 -20.51 12.93
N LEU A 403 -15.00 -19.84 12.72
CA LEU A 403 -16.33 -20.46 12.78
C LEU A 403 -16.76 -21.12 11.46
N LEU A 404 -16.53 -20.45 10.33
CA LEU A 404 -17.11 -20.85 9.04
C LEU A 404 -16.20 -21.77 8.22
N LEU A 405 -14.88 -21.55 8.29
CA LEU A 405 -13.94 -22.33 7.48
C LEU A 405 -13.99 -23.84 7.73
N PRO A 406 -14.06 -24.33 9.00
CA PRO A 406 -14.15 -25.76 9.27
C PRO A 406 -15.40 -26.41 8.71
N ARG A 407 -16.49 -25.64 8.46
CA ARG A 407 -17.76 -26.15 7.96
C ARG A 407 -17.88 -26.10 6.43
N PHE A 408 -17.41 -25.02 5.81
CA PHE A 408 -17.67 -24.72 4.40
C PHE A 408 -16.40 -24.69 3.53
N GLY A 409 -15.21 -24.90 4.13
CA GLY A 409 -13.95 -24.96 3.41
C GLY A 409 -13.57 -23.64 2.71
N ILE A 410 -12.86 -23.77 1.56
CA ILE A 410 -12.30 -22.61 0.83
C ILE A 410 -13.37 -21.63 0.32
N ALA A 411 -14.58 -22.13 -0.02
CA ALA A 411 -15.67 -21.28 -0.46
C ALA A 411 -16.06 -20.26 0.62
N ALA A 412 -16.10 -20.67 1.90
CA ALA A 412 -16.34 -19.76 3.00
C ALA A 412 -15.27 -18.66 3.08
N TYR A 413 -14.02 -19.02 2.86
CA TYR A 413 -12.93 -18.04 2.90
C TYR A 413 -13.08 -16.95 1.83
N LEU A 414 -13.43 -17.32 0.60
CA LEU A 414 -13.67 -16.35 -0.48
C LEU A 414 -14.82 -15.40 -0.13
N TRP A 415 -15.90 -15.92 0.46
CA TRP A 415 -17.02 -15.09 0.93
C TRP A 415 -16.67 -14.22 2.14
N ILE A 416 -15.82 -14.72 3.07
CA ILE A 416 -15.33 -13.94 4.20
C ILE A 416 -14.53 -12.73 3.71
N LEU A 417 -13.64 -12.89 2.73
CA LEU A 417 -12.89 -11.79 2.16
C LEU A 417 -13.79 -10.69 1.58
N ILE A 418 -14.83 -11.08 0.84
CA ILE A 418 -15.79 -10.11 0.25
C ILE A 418 -16.65 -9.47 1.36
N GLY A 419 -17.11 -10.24 2.31
CA GLY A 419 -17.97 -9.76 3.41
C GLY A 419 -17.23 -8.82 4.37
N SER A 420 -16.00 -9.15 4.73
CA SER A 420 -15.11 -8.32 5.53
C SER A 420 -14.86 -6.98 4.85
N GLU A 421 -14.47 -6.99 3.59
CA GLU A 421 -14.22 -5.75 2.84
C GLU A 421 -15.47 -4.89 2.71
N LEU A 422 -16.64 -5.50 2.47
CA LEU A 422 -17.93 -4.79 2.44
C LEU A 422 -18.27 -4.15 3.79
N PHE A 423 -18.00 -4.86 4.88
CA PHE A 423 -18.20 -4.36 6.24
C PHE A 423 -17.27 -3.17 6.54
N ASN A 424 -15.97 -3.32 6.28
CA ASN A 424 -14.98 -2.26 6.48
C ASN A 424 -15.30 -1.01 5.65
N LEU A 425 -15.58 -1.20 4.36
CA LEU A 425 -16.01 -0.13 3.45
C LEU A 425 -17.28 0.59 3.96
N SER A 426 -18.26 -0.17 4.47
CA SER A 426 -19.52 0.42 4.97
C SER A 426 -19.27 1.36 6.14
N LEU A 427 -18.36 1.00 7.06
CA LEU A 427 -17.98 1.84 8.19
C LEU A 427 -17.18 3.07 7.76
N SER A 428 -16.15 2.87 6.93
CA SER A 428 -15.27 3.92 6.43
C SER A 428 -16.05 4.94 5.58
N ALA A 429 -16.89 4.46 4.65
CA ALA A 429 -17.73 5.30 3.79
C ALA A 429 -18.80 6.06 4.59
N SER A 430 -19.45 5.41 5.58
CA SER A 430 -20.41 6.10 6.46
C SER A 430 -19.77 7.25 7.21
N ARG A 431 -18.52 7.07 7.67
CA ARG A 431 -17.77 8.15 8.33
C ARG A 431 -17.45 9.28 7.37
N LEU A 432 -16.93 8.95 6.18
CA LEU A 432 -16.62 9.95 5.14
C LEU A 432 -17.88 10.78 4.78
N PHE A 433 -19.03 10.14 4.58
CA PHE A 433 -20.28 10.83 4.18
C PHE A 433 -20.85 11.71 5.30
N ARG A 434 -20.58 11.39 6.57
CA ARG A 434 -20.92 12.27 7.70
C ARG A 434 -20.04 13.51 7.74
N VAL A 435 -18.76 13.37 7.43
CA VAL A 435 -17.78 14.49 7.44
C VAL A 435 -17.94 15.35 6.18
N VAL A 436 -18.09 14.71 5.02
CA VAL A 436 -18.22 15.38 3.72
C VAL A 436 -19.57 15.03 3.11
N LYS A 437 -20.49 16.00 3.07
CA LYS A 437 -21.82 15.81 2.47
C LYS A 437 -21.70 15.61 0.94
N ILE A 438 -21.39 14.39 0.51
CA ILE A 438 -21.26 14.03 -0.91
C ILE A 438 -22.63 13.68 -1.46
N SER A 439 -23.00 14.28 -2.60
CA SER A 439 -24.20 13.89 -3.34
C SER A 439 -23.86 12.79 -4.34
N PHE A 440 -24.50 11.64 -4.21
CA PHE A 440 -24.35 10.52 -5.13
C PHE A 440 -25.35 10.61 -6.28
N GLN A 441 -24.87 10.40 -7.49
CA GLN A 441 -25.70 10.16 -8.68
C GLN A 441 -25.56 8.68 -9.07
N PRO A 442 -26.42 7.77 -8.55
CA PRO A 442 -26.22 6.32 -8.70
C PRO A 442 -26.20 5.87 -10.15
N MET A 443 -26.95 6.55 -11.02
CA MET A 443 -26.98 6.23 -12.45
C MET A 443 -25.61 6.41 -13.10
N ARG A 444 -24.94 7.54 -12.85
CA ARG A 444 -23.62 7.86 -13.42
C ARG A 444 -22.49 7.10 -12.74
N LEU A 445 -22.63 6.75 -11.46
CA LEU A 445 -21.59 6.14 -10.65
C LEU A 445 -21.57 4.62 -10.74
N LEU A 446 -22.73 3.98 -10.88
CA LEU A 446 -22.87 2.53 -10.83
C LEU A 446 -23.44 1.95 -12.12
N VAL A 447 -24.65 2.37 -12.53
CA VAL A 447 -25.38 1.72 -13.61
C VAL A 447 -24.68 1.86 -14.96
N LEU A 448 -24.36 3.08 -15.35
CA LEU A 448 -23.72 3.34 -16.65
C LEU A 448 -22.32 2.68 -16.77
N PRO A 449 -21.40 2.76 -15.78
CA PRO A 449 -20.12 2.07 -15.87
C PRO A 449 -20.25 0.56 -16.01
N ILE A 450 -21.20 -0.08 -15.30
CA ILE A 450 -21.45 -1.52 -15.41
C ILE A 450 -21.95 -1.87 -16.81
N LEU A 451 -22.91 -1.11 -17.36
CA LEU A 451 -23.42 -1.31 -18.72
C LEU A 451 -22.34 -1.11 -19.79
N CYS A 452 -21.54 -0.03 -19.66
CA CYS A 452 -20.41 0.22 -20.56
C CYS A 452 -19.37 -0.89 -20.49
N CYS A 453 -19.12 -1.44 -19.29
CA CYS A 453 -18.21 -2.56 -19.10
C CYS A 453 -18.73 -3.84 -19.79
N ALA A 454 -19.97 -4.19 -19.56
CA ALA A 454 -20.62 -5.33 -20.20
C ALA A 454 -20.63 -5.19 -21.74
N GLY A 455 -20.94 -3.99 -22.25
CA GLY A 455 -20.89 -3.67 -23.67
C GLY A 455 -19.49 -3.81 -24.28
N ALA A 456 -18.47 -3.25 -23.60
CA ALA A 456 -17.08 -3.33 -24.06
C ALA A 456 -16.61 -4.79 -24.14
N LEU A 457 -16.89 -5.57 -23.10
CA LEU A 457 -16.52 -6.99 -23.05
C LEU A 457 -17.26 -7.82 -24.10
N GLY A 458 -18.55 -7.54 -24.33
CA GLY A 458 -19.34 -8.19 -25.39
C GLY A 458 -18.82 -7.89 -26.78
N ILE A 459 -18.55 -6.63 -27.09
CA ILE A 459 -17.99 -6.19 -28.37
C ILE A 459 -16.59 -6.79 -28.59
N THR A 460 -15.73 -6.74 -27.57
CA THR A 460 -14.38 -7.30 -27.67
C THR A 460 -14.43 -8.81 -27.91
N ARG A 461 -15.29 -9.55 -27.18
CA ARG A 461 -15.47 -10.99 -27.43
C ARG A 461 -15.96 -11.29 -28.84
N PHE A 462 -16.91 -10.52 -29.34
CA PHE A 462 -17.44 -10.70 -30.70
C PHE A 462 -16.36 -10.45 -31.77
N LEU A 463 -15.64 -9.33 -31.63
CA LEU A 463 -14.60 -8.93 -32.58
C LEU A 463 -13.44 -9.93 -32.58
N MET A 464 -13.01 -10.38 -31.40
CA MET A 464 -11.87 -11.27 -31.26
C MET A 464 -12.17 -12.70 -31.70
N ARG A 465 -13.39 -13.22 -31.55
CA ARG A 465 -13.79 -14.52 -32.18
C ARG A 465 -13.60 -14.55 -33.69
N ARG A 466 -13.64 -13.40 -34.35
CA ARG A 466 -13.36 -13.28 -35.79
C ARG A 466 -11.87 -13.21 -36.11
N LEU A 467 -11.08 -12.65 -35.17
CA LEU A 467 -9.64 -12.47 -35.33
C LEU A 467 -8.84 -13.68 -34.82
N ASP A 468 -9.33 -14.44 -33.85
CA ASP A 468 -8.70 -15.66 -33.32
C ASP A 468 -8.53 -16.76 -34.38
N ALA A 469 -9.30 -16.69 -35.48
CA ALA A 469 -9.10 -17.55 -36.66
C ALA A 469 -7.77 -17.26 -37.37
N PHE A 470 -7.13 -16.10 -37.11
CA PHE A 470 -5.89 -15.67 -37.76
C PHE A 470 -4.69 -15.65 -36.80
N PHE A 471 -4.90 -15.66 -35.50
CA PHE A 471 -3.83 -15.60 -34.48
C PHE A 471 -3.83 -16.87 -33.64
N SER A 472 -2.76 -17.63 -33.67
CA SER A 472 -2.52 -18.73 -32.73
C SER A 472 -2.50 -18.18 -31.29
N TYR A 473 -3.16 -18.88 -30.38
CA TYR A 473 -3.34 -18.51 -28.96
C TYR A 473 -2.00 -18.51 -28.21
N GLU A 474 -1.19 -17.49 -28.41
CA GLU A 474 -0.06 -17.18 -27.53
C GLU A 474 -0.50 -16.20 -26.45
N GLY A 475 0.12 -16.26 -25.27
CA GLY A 475 -0.26 -15.45 -24.10
C GLY A 475 -0.35 -13.92 -24.35
N TRP A 476 0.32 -13.42 -25.39
CA TRP A 476 0.24 -12.03 -25.84
C TRP A 476 -1.13 -11.63 -26.37
N ALA A 477 -1.87 -12.54 -26.99
CA ALA A 477 -3.21 -12.27 -27.48
C ALA A 477 -4.16 -11.94 -26.31
N LEU A 478 -4.04 -12.63 -25.16
CA LEU A 478 -4.84 -12.37 -23.97
C LEU A 478 -4.62 -10.93 -23.45
N PHE A 479 -3.36 -10.49 -23.38
CA PHE A 479 -3.07 -9.12 -22.93
C PHE A 479 -3.54 -8.06 -23.93
N ALA A 480 -3.46 -8.34 -25.21
CA ALA A 480 -4.03 -7.46 -26.25
C ALA A 480 -5.55 -7.35 -26.12
N HIS A 481 -6.26 -8.47 -25.86
CA HIS A 481 -7.71 -8.48 -25.63
C HIS A 481 -8.08 -7.69 -24.37
N ILE A 482 -7.34 -7.86 -23.28
CA ILE A 482 -7.53 -7.09 -22.03
C ILE A 482 -7.34 -5.59 -22.31
N GLY A 483 -6.26 -5.22 -22.99
CA GLY A 483 -5.98 -3.83 -23.35
C GLY A 483 -7.06 -3.22 -24.25
N ALA A 484 -7.48 -3.94 -25.29
CA ALA A 484 -8.56 -3.51 -26.17
C ALA A 484 -9.89 -3.34 -25.44
N SER A 485 -10.24 -4.28 -24.53
CA SER A 485 -11.45 -4.19 -23.71
C SER A 485 -11.42 -2.97 -22.79
N PHE A 486 -10.27 -2.69 -22.20
CA PHE A 486 -10.09 -1.56 -21.29
C PHE A 486 -10.21 -0.21 -22.03
N VAL A 487 -9.56 -0.10 -23.22
CA VAL A 487 -9.66 1.09 -24.06
C VAL A 487 -11.11 1.30 -24.54
N LEU A 488 -11.75 0.23 -25.01
CA LEU A 488 -13.15 0.29 -25.48
C LEU A 488 -14.11 0.67 -24.36
N TYR A 489 -13.89 0.17 -23.16
CA TYR A 489 -14.67 0.55 -21.97
C TYR A 489 -14.63 2.06 -21.73
N PHE A 490 -13.42 2.67 -21.69
CA PHE A 490 -13.30 4.11 -21.50
C PHE A 490 -13.85 4.92 -22.69
N ALA A 491 -13.72 4.40 -23.92
CA ALA A 491 -14.33 5.01 -25.11
C ALA A 491 -15.87 5.03 -24.99
N LEU A 492 -16.49 3.91 -24.60
CA LEU A 492 -17.94 3.84 -24.37
C LEU A 492 -18.39 4.78 -23.22
N MET A 493 -17.66 4.81 -22.13
CA MET A 493 -17.90 5.74 -21.02
C MET A 493 -17.88 7.20 -21.47
N ARG A 494 -16.97 7.53 -22.40
CA ARG A 494 -16.88 8.87 -22.98
C ARG A 494 -18.07 9.16 -23.91
N LEU A 495 -18.48 8.20 -24.75
CA LEU A 495 -19.62 8.31 -25.65
C LEU A 495 -20.95 8.44 -24.89
N CYS A 496 -21.13 7.67 -23.83
CA CYS A 496 -22.31 7.73 -22.95
C CYS A 496 -22.35 8.98 -22.04
N GLY A 497 -21.38 9.89 -22.14
CA GLY A 497 -21.35 11.13 -21.36
C GLY A 497 -21.03 10.96 -19.87
N CYS A 498 -20.56 9.75 -19.45
CA CYS A 498 -20.11 9.52 -18.08
C CYS A 498 -18.85 10.33 -17.78
N ILE A 499 -17.88 10.31 -18.71
CA ILE A 499 -16.64 11.06 -18.60
C ILE A 499 -16.80 12.38 -19.33
N ARG A 500 -16.81 13.49 -18.58
CA ARG A 500 -16.84 14.85 -19.13
C ARG A 500 -15.42 15.36 -19.40
N ARG A 501 -15.29 16.34 -20.27
CA ARG A 501 -13.96 17.00 -20.52
C ARG A 501 -13.35 17.54 -19.24
N GLU A 502 -14.17 18.11 -18.37
CA GLU A 502 -13.76 18.63 -17.07
C GLU A 502 -13.13 17.58 -16.15
N ASP A 503 -13.58 16.32 -16.22
CA ASP A 503 -13.04 15.21 -15.41
C ASP A 503 -11.66 14.80 -15.93
N VAL A 504 -11.47 14.81 -17.25
CA VAL A 504 -10.18 14.51 -17.90
C VAL A 504 -9.17 15.63 -17.62
N ASP A 505 -9.58 16.89 -17.80
CA ASP A 505 -8.72 18.05 -17.54
C ASP A 505 -8.30 18.09 -16.05
N TRP A 506 -9.24 17.81 -15.14
CA TRP A 506 -8.95 17.71 -13.72
C TRP A 506 -7.92 16.61 -13.41
N ALA A 507 -8.10 15.40 -13.96
CA ALA A 507 -7.16 14.30 -13.77
C ALA A 507 -5.78 14.64 -14.33
N LEU A 508 -5.71 15.24 -15.53
CA LEU A 508 -4.46 15.69 -16.12
C LEU A 508 -3.78 16.77 -15.28
N HIS A 509 -4.55 17.72 -14.72
CA HIS A 509 -4.02 18.75 -13.83
C HIS A 509 -3.46 18.19 -12.52
N LEU A 510 -4.05 17.12 -12.00
CA LEU A 510 -3.58 16.45 -10.79
C LEU A 510 -2.21 15.78 -11.00
N PHE A 511 -2.02 15.12 -12.16
CA PHE A 511 -0.76 14.43 -12.52
C PHE A 511 0.27 15.37 -13.18
N PHE A 512 -0.19 16.37 -13.95
CA PHE A 512 0.64 17.29 -14.69
C PHE A 512 0.21 18.75 -14.43
N PRO A 513 0.59 19.36 -13.30
CA PRO A 513 0.22 20.74 -13.02
C PRO A 513 0.82 21.66 -14.06
N GLN A 514 -0.04 22.23 -14.91
CA GLN A 514 0.37 23.14 -15.99
C GLN A 514 1.07 24.37 -15.42
N ARG A 515 2.20 24.73 -16.01
CA ARG A 515 2.90 25.99 -15.77
C ARG A 515 1.98 27.15 -16.19
N GLY A 516 1.47 27.93 -15.23
CA GLY A 516 1.23 29.34 -15.45
C GLY A 516 -0.10 29.83 -16.01
N LYS A 517 -1.25 29.17 -15.77
CA LYS A 517 -2.53 29.90 -15.82
C LYS A 517 -2.94 30.30 -14.41
N LYS A 518 -2.78 31.58 -14.07
CA LYS A 518 -3.42 32.21 -12.92
C LYS A 518 -4.91 31.94 -13.03
N ASN A 519 -5.47 31.27 -12.02
CA ASN A 519 -6.90 31.06 -11.91
C ASN A 519 -7.58 32.45 -11.93
N PRO A 520 -8.49 32.77 -12.86
CA PRO A 520 -9.15 34.08 -12.90
C PRO A 520 -10.02 34.37 -11.67
N GLN A 521 -10.25 33.38 -10.82
CA GLN A 521 -11.08 33.49 -9.61
C GLN A 521 -10.31 33.97 -8.35
N ASN A 522 -9.00 34.20 -8.41
CA ASN A 522 -8.22 34.83 -7.35
C ASN A 522 -7.91 36.32 -7.69
N ALA A 523 -8.81 37.00 -8.36
CA ALA A 523 -8.82 38.45 -8.33
C ALA A 523 -9.27 38.87 -6.93
N SER A 524 -8.31 39.29 -6.11
CA SER A 524 -8.55 40.00 -4.86
C SER A 524 -9.57 41.13 -5.10
N PRO A 525 -10.52 41.38 -4.17
CA PRO A 525 -11.36 42.57 -4.24
C PRO A 525 -10.44 43.80 -4.33
N GLN A 526 -10.65 44.60 -5.34
CA GLN A 526 -9.97 45.87 -5.56
C GLN A 526 -9.99 46.67 -4.25
N ALA A 527 -8.80 47.11 -3.83
CA ALA A 527 -8.66 48.09 -2.81
C ALA A 527 -9.48 49.35 -3.22
N ALA A 528 -10.45 49.69 -2.40
CA ALA A 528 -11.15 50.97 -2.50
C ALA A 528 -10.13 52.12 -2.34
N PRO A 529 -10.34 53.26 -3.05
CA PRO A 529 -9.38 54.35 -3.06
C PRO A 529 -9.28 55.00 -1.67
N SER A 530 -8.06 55.24 -1.26
CA SER A 530 -7.69 56.00 -0.07
C SER A 530 -8.28 57.41 -0.09
N GLY A 531 -9.29 57.62 0.74
CA GLY A 531 -9.79 58.96 1.08
C GLY A 531 -9.17 59.41 2.42
N SER A 532 -8.40 60.47 2.32
CA SER A 532 -8.11 61.54 3.29
C SER A 532 -7.85 61.22 4.77
N THR A 533 -6.59 61.54 5.18
CA THR A 533 -6.20 62.45 6.27
C THR A 533 -7.29 62.74 7.30
N GLU A 534 -7.34 62.00 8.42
CA GLU A 534 -7.73 62.46 9.75
C GLU A 534 -7.74 61.26 10.73
N SER A 535 -6.61 60.99 11.35
CA SER A 535 -6.54 60.21 12.62
C SER A 535 -5.08 60.06 13.11
N LYS A 536 -4.30 61.12 13.02
CA LYS A 536 -3.02 61.24 13.76
C LYS A 536 -3.20 62.07 15.02
N LYS A 537 -4.22 61.80 15.85
CA LYS A 537 -4.33 62.42 17.19
C LYS A 537 -5.28 61.59 18.08
N LEU A 538 -4.98 60.34 18.36
CA LEU A 538 -5.60 59.67 19.54
C LEU A 538 -4.87 58.36 19.90
N ASN A 539 -3.57 58.44 20.18
CA ASN A 539 -2.85 57.37 20.86
C ASN A 539 -1.66 57.92 21.64
N ARG A 540 -1.98 58.88 22.57
CA ARG A 540 -1.10 59.33 23.63
C ARG A 540 -1.95 59.61 24.88
N GLN A 541 -2.52 58.59 25.46
CA GLN A 541 -3.04 58.54 26.83
C GLN A 541 -3.59 57.13 27.02
N ILE A 542 -2.82 56.26 27.56
CA ILE A 542 -3.07 55.14 28.47
C ILE A 542 -1.74 54.40 28.58
N ILE A 543 -0.78 55.02 29.27
CA ILE A 543 0.22 54.37 30.11
C ILE A 543 0.33 55.27 31.33
N THR A 544 -0.39 54.94 32.32
CA THR A 544 -0.12 55.03 33.76
C THR A 544 -0.83 53.87 34.39
#